data_6350ceeab1802903a4625f95f6c5907f
#
_entry.id   6350ceeab1802903a4625f95f6c5907f
#
_cell.length_a   1.000
_cell.length_b   1.000
_cell.length_c   1.000
_cell.angle_alpha   90.00
_cell.angle_beta   90.00
_cell.angle_gamma   90.00
#
_symmetry.space_group_name_H-M   'P 1'
#
loop_
_entity.id
_entity.type
_entity.pdbx_description
1 polymer ?
#
loop_
_entity_poly.entity_id
_entity_poly.type
_entity_poly.pdbx_seq_one_letter_code
_entity_poly.pdbx_strand_id
1 'polypeptide(L)'
;MQLNINGQVHNIDVEPNMPLLWAIREVVGLTGTKYGCGVAQCGACTVYMNGEPVRSCSIPVSAVGAAKITTIESLSKDNTHPVQKAWIALDVPQCGYCQSGQVMAAAALLKRIPKPTDADIDNAMSNICRCGTYQKIRDGIHVASGQKKLAEIGRAHV
;
A
#
# COMPACT_ATOMS: atom_id res chain seq x y z
N MET A 1 -21.86 -2.00 -13.79
CA MET A 1 -21.01 -2.93 -13.01
C MET A 1 -20.92 -2.42 -11.58
N GLN A 2 -20.86 -3.29 -10.57
CA GLN A 2 -20.76 -2.88 -9.17
C GLN A 2 -19.39 -3.24 -8.61
N LEU A 3 -18.78 -2.30 -7.89
CA LEU A 3 -17.55 -2.52 -7.14
C LEU A 3 -17.77 -2.18 -5.67
N ASN A 4 -17.32 -3.04 -4.77
CA ASN A 4 -17.30 -2.76 -3.33
C ASN A 4 -15.91 -2.20 -2.97
N ILE A 5 -15.83 -0.89 -2.76
CA ILE A 5 -14.58 -0.20 -2.43
C ILE A 5 -14.74 0.49 -1.07
N ASN A 6 -13.86 0.15 -0.12
CA ASN A 6 -13.85 0.68 1.24
C ASN A 6 -15.20 0.52 1.97
N GLY A 7 -15.89 -0.60 1.71
CA GLY A 7 -17.18 -0.91 2.32
C GLY A 7 -18.38 -0.22 1.67
N GLN A 8 -18.18 0.54 0.60
CA GLN A 8 -19.24 1.17 -0.17
C GLN A 8 -19.39 0.51 -1.54
N VAL A 9 -20.63 0.33 -1.98
CA VAL A 9 -20.93 -0.20 -3.32
C VAL A 9 -21.04 0.97 -4.30
N HIS A 10 -20.19 0.94 -5.32
CA HIS A 10 -20.17 1.91 -6.40
C HIS A 10 -20.72 1.28 -7.67
N ASN A 11 -21.75 1.90 -8.25
CA ASN A 11 -22.24 1.53 -9.59
C ASN A 11 -21.42 2.31 -10.62
N ILE A 12 -20.64 1.61 -11.41
CA ILE A 12 -19.76 2.19 -12.41
C ILE A 12 -20.16 1.73 -13.82
N ASP A 13 -20.09 2.65 -14.76
CA ASP A 13 -20.30 2.39 -16.18
C ASP A 13 -18.97 2.62 -16.92
N VAL A 14 -18.23 1.54 -17.08
CA VAL A 14 -16.89 1.55 -17.67
C VAL A 14 -16.68 0.29 -18.50
N GLU A 15 -15.70 0.35 -19.39
CA GLU A 15 -15.28 -0.82 -20.16
C GLU A 15 -14.81 -1.96 -19.24
N PRO A 16 -15.24 -3.21 -19.48
CA PRO A 16 -14.92 -4.35 -18.62
C PRO A 16 -13.41 -4.62 -18.42
N ASN A 17 -12.60 -4.22 -19.39
CA ASN A 17 -11.15 -4.37 -19.37
C ASN A 17 -10.40 -3.17 -18.77
N MET A 18 -11.14 -2.12 -18.33
CA MET A 18 -10.50 -1.00 -17.63
C MET A 18 -9.72 -1.53 -16.41
N PRO A 19 -8.45 -1.13 -16.21
CA PRO A 19 -7.72 -1.47 -14.99
C PRO A 19 -8.42 -0.92 -13.73
N LEU A 20 -8.49 -1.73 -12.69
CA LEU A 20 -9.09 -1.36 -11.40
C LEU A 20 -8.53 -0.04 -10.85
N LEU A 21 -7.23 0.21 -11.06
CA LEU A 21 -6.58 1.46 -10.65
C LEU A 21 -7.34 2.69 -11.18
N TRP A 22 -7.72 2.69 -12.44
CA TRP A 22 -8.42 3.84 -13.05
C TRP A 22 -9.86 3.96 -12.57
N ALA A 23 -10.54 2.84 -12.34
CA ALA A 23 -11.86 2.86 -11.71
C ALA A 23 -11.80 3.50 -10.30
N ILE A 24 -10.78 3.15 -9.51
CA ILE A 24 -10.56 3.73 -8.18
C ILE A 24 -10.29 5.24 -8.28
N ARG A 25 -9.38 5.66 -9.16
CA ARG A 25 -8.90 7.04 -9.22
C ARG A 25 -9.85 7.98 -9.95
N GLU A 26 -10.27 7.59 -11.15
CA GLU A 26 -10.96 8.50 -12.08
C GLU A 26 -12.49 8.42 -11.96
N VAL A 27 -13.02 7.26 -11.58
CA VAL A 27 -14.47 7.06 -11.46
C VAL A 27 -14.96 7.26 -10.04
N VAL A 28 -14.30 6.61 -9.07
CA VAL A 28 -14.65 6.73 -7.65
C VAL A 28 -14.00 7.97 -7.00
N GLY A 29 -12.90 8.46 -7.56
CA GLY A 29 -12.23 9.68 -7.10
C GLY A 29 -11.28 9.49 -5.92
N LEU A 30 -10.86 8.26 -5.62
CA LEU A 30 -9.90 7.95 -4.56
C LEU A 30 -8.47 8.03 -5.11
N THR A 31 -7.77 9.11 -4.84
CA THR A 31 -6.48 9.45 -5.47
C THR A 31 -5.24 8.98 -4.69
N GLY A 32 -5.42 8.38 -3.53
CA GLY A 32 -4.31 7.89 -2.70
C GLY A 32 -3.52 6.74 -3.35
N THR A 33 -4.18 5.86 -4.07
CA THR A 33 -3.55 4.80 -4.87
C THR A 33 -2.94 5.41 -6.13
N LYS A 34 -1.67 5.09 -6.44
CA LYS A 34 -0.89 5.78 -7.49
C LYS A 34 -0.59 4.89 -8.69
N TYR A 35 -0.49 5.51 -9.86
CA TYR A 35 0.02 4.88 -11.07
C TYR A 35 1.55 5.04 -11.15
N GLY A 36 2.25 3.98 -11.53
CA GLY A 36 3.67 4.01 -11.82
C GLY A 36 3.98 3.27 -13.12
N CYS A 37 4.20 1.95 -13.07
CA CYS A 37 4.62 1.16 -14.24
C CYS A 37 3.48 0.68 -15.16
N GLY A 38 2.28 0.47 -14.63
CA GLY A 38 1.14 -0.10 -15.39
C GLY A 38 1.25 -1.62 -15.68
N VAL A 39 2.30 -2.28 -15.19
CA VAL A 39 2.62 -3.70 -15.47
C VAL A 39 2.85 -4.52 -14.19
N ALA A 40 2.22 -4.13 -13.11
CA ALA A 40 2.22 -4.81 -11.82
C ALA A 40 3.59 -4.96 -11.13
N GLN A 41 4.61 -4.19 -11.52
CA GLN A 41 5.97 -4.33 -10.95
C GLN A 41 6.26 -3.34 -9.83
N CYS A 42 6.03 -2.03 -10.02
CA CYS A 42 6.50 -1.01 -9.10
C CYS A 42 5.78 -0.96 -7.74
N GLY A 43 4.54 -1.43 -7.67
CA GLY A 43 3.75 -1.49 -6.44
C GLY A 43 3.09 -0.20 -5.99
N ALA A 44 3.23 0.93 -6.70
CA ALA A 44 2.57 2.19 -6.35
C ALA A 44 1.04 2.05 -6.30
N CYS A 45 0.49 1.11 -7.05
CA CYS A 45 -0.95 0.82 -7.18
C CYS A 45 -1.46 -0.26 -6.21
N THR A 46 -0.72 -0.64 -5.18
CA THR A 46 -1.13 -1.70 -4.25
C THR A 46 -2.41 -1.34 -3.51
N VAL A 47 -3.40 -2.22 -3.61
CA VAL A 47 -4.65 -2.21 -2.85
C VAL A 47 -4.87 -3.61 -2.28
N TYR A 48 -5.86 -3.79 -1.41
CA TYR A 48 -6.29 -5.14 -1.00
C TYR A 48 -7.52 -5.57 -1.78
N MET A 49 -7.52 -6.82 -2.20
CA MET A 49 -8.68 -7.52 -2.73
C MET A 49 -8.97 -8.71 -1.80
N ASN A 50 -10.10 -8.65 -1.10
CA ASN A 50 -10.45 -9.58 -0.02
C ASN A 50 -9.36 -9.71 1.07
N GLY A 51 -8.67 -8.61 1.37
CA GLY A 51 -7.62 -8.55 2.39
C GLY A 51 -6.22 -8.91 1.91
N GLU A 52 -6.07 -9.39 0.67
CA GLU A 52 -4.77 -9.72 0.08
C GLU A 52 -4.25 -8.60 -0.81
N PRO A 53 -2.94 -8.26 -0.72
CA PRO A 53 -2.36 -7.19 -1.52
C PRO A 53 -2.28 -7.58 -3.00
N VAL A 54 -2.77 -6.69 -3.86
CA VAL A 54 -2.77 -6.87 -5.31
C VAL A 54 -2.31 -5.60 -6.02
N ARG A 55 -1.89 -5.73 -7.27
CA ARG A 55 -1.48 -4.63 -8.14
C ARG A 55 -2.66 -4.19 -9.01
N SER A 56 -3.36 -3.14 -8.62
CA SER A 56 -4.60 -2.70 -9.28
C SER A 56 -4.43 -2.24 -10.73
N CYS A 57 -3.23 -1.89 -11.14
CA CYS A 57 -2.97 -1.44 -12.52
C CYS A 57 -3.08 -2.57 -13.58
N SER A 58 -3.04 -3.83 -13.16
CA SER A 58 -3.08 -4.99 -14.08
C SER A 58 -4.33 -5.86 -13.91
N ILE A 59 -5.25 -5.48 -13.02
CA ILE A 59 -6.49 -6.21 -12.78
C ILE A 59 -7.63 -5.50 -13.52
N PRO A 60 -8.29 -6.13 -14.51
CA PRO A 60 -9.46 -5.55 -15.14
C PRO A 60 -10.65 -5.54 -14.17
N VAL A 61 -11.49 -4.50 -14.24
CA VAL A 61 -12.64 -4.38 -13.33
C VAL A 61 -13.60 -5.57 -13.44
N SER A 62 -13.68 -6.20 -14.60
CA SER A 62 -14.47 -7.43 -14.79
C SER A 62 -14.01 -8.61 -13.96
N ALA A 63 -12.73 -8.66 -13.59
CA ALA A 63 -12.16 -9.73 -12.76
C ALA A 63 -12.37 -9.50 -11.26
N VAL A 64 -12.82 -8.33 -10.84
CA VAL A 64 -13.04 -8.00 -9.42
C VAL A 64 -14.28 -8.71 -8.87
N GLY A 65 -15.37 -8.77 -9.65
CA GLY A 65 -16.61 -9.40 -9.23
C GLY A 65 -17.14 -8.83 -7.91
N ALA A 66 -17.49 -9.71 -6.98
CA ALA A 66 -17.99 -9.35 -5.65
C ALA A 66 -16.88 -9.12 -4.60
N ALA A 67 -15.61 -9.09 -5.02
CA ALA A 67 -14.50 -8.90 -4.09
C ALA A 67 -14.55 -7.52 -3.40
N LYS A 68 -14.12 -7.49 -2.14
CA LYS A 68 -14.00 -6.26 -1.36
C LYS A 68 -12.63 -5.63 -1.62
N ILE A 69 -12.64 -4.41 -2.13
CA ILE A 69 -11.43 -3.63 -2.36
C ILE A 69 -11.20 -2.68 -1.19
N THR A 70 -9.98 -2.68 -0.66
CA THR A 70 -9.56 -1.72 0.37
C THR A 70 -8.38 -0.91 -0.16
N THR A 71 -8.51 0.40 -0.15
CA THR A 71 -7.47 1.34 -0.56
C THR A 71 -6.77 1.97 0.64
N ILE A 72 -5.72 2.74 0.40
CA ILE A 72 -4.97 3.43 1.46
C ILE A 72 -5.86 4.34 2.30
N GLU A 73 -6.90 4.94 1.71
CA GLU A 73 -7.84 5.82 2.40
C GLU A 73 -8.64 5.10 3.49
N SER A 74 -8.73 3.78 3.42
CA SER A 74 -9.48 2.96 4.38
C SER A 74 -8.60 2.00 5.19
N LEU A 75 -7.28 2.14 5.14
CA LEU A 75 -6.38 1.30 5.92
C LEU A 75 -6.59 1.51 7.43
N SER A 76 -6.78 2.76 7.84
CA SER A 76 -7.18 3.12 9.20
C SER A 76 -7.92 4.46 9.20
N LYS A 77 -8.72 4.71 10.25
CA LYS A 77 -9.55 5.92 10.32
C LYS A 77 -8.67 7.14 10.41
N ASP A 78 -7.75 7.39 11.16
CA ASP A 78 -7.03 8.65 11.39
C ASP A 78 -5.51 8.47 11.24
N ASN A 79 -5.07 7.72 10.26
CA ASN A 79 -3.67 7.34 10.09
C ASN A 79 -3.07 6.69 11.35
N THR A 80 -3.89 5.89 12.05
CA THR A 80 -3.52 5.29 13.34
C THR A 80 -2.99 3.86 13.20
N HIS A 81 -2.94 3.31 12.00
CA HIS A 81 -2.31 2.00 11.78
C HIS A 81 -0.85 2.03 12.23
N PRO A 82 -0.32 0.98 12.91
CA PRO A 82 1.06 0.95 13.39
C PRO A 82 2.10 1.30 12.32
N VAL A 83 1.90 0.85 11.08
CA VAL A 83 2.78 1.19 9.95
C VAL A 83 2.73 2.69 9.67
N GLN A 84 1.55 3.30 9.61
CA GLN A 84 1.41 4.74 9.38
C GLN A 84 2.07 5.57 10.48
N LYS A 85 1.91 5.17 11.74
CA LYS A 85 2.57 5.81 12.88
C LYS A 85 4.09 5.72 12.78
N ALA A 86 4.63 4.56 12.42
CA ALA A 86 6.07 4.36 12.24
C ALA A 86 6.62 5.20 11.09
N TRP A 87 5.89 5.29 9.97
CA TRP A 87 6.25 6.12 8.82
C TRP A 87 6.35 7.60 9.19
N ILE A 88 5.40 8.10 9.97
CA ILE A 88 5.40 9.49 10.46
C ILE A 88 6.57 9.71 11.42
N ALA A 89 6.75 8.82 12.38
CA ALA A 89 7.77 8.96 13.42
C ALA A 89 9.21 8.93 12.87
N LEU A 90 9.45 8.17 11.79
CA LEU A 90 10.76 8.04 11.15
C LEU A 90 10.95 8.97 9.96
N ASP A 91 9.93 9.71 9.58
CA ASP A 91 9.95 10.56 8.39
C ASP A 91 10.42 9.76 7.15
N VAL A 92 9.74 8.63 6.90
CA VAL A 92 10.13 7.68 5.86
C VAL A 92 10.07 8.27 4.45
N PRO A 93 8.99 9.00 4.06
CA PRO A 93 8.88 9.53 2.70
C PRO A 93 9.91 10.59 2.35
N GLN A 94 10.31 10.62 1.07
CA GLN A 94 10.91 11.80 0.44
C GLN A 94 9.86 12.47 -0.45
N CYS A 95 9.74 12.07 -1.74
CA CYS A 95 8.69 12.63 -2.60
C CYS A 95 7.28 12.17 -2.22
N GLY A 96 7.15 11.04 -1.54
CA GLY A 96 5.90 10.49 -1.05
C GLY A 96 5.08 9.71 -2.08
N TYR A 97 5.45 9.72 -3.36
CA TYR A 97 4.62 9.17 -4.44
C TYR A 97 4.34 7.66 -4.30
N CYS A 98 5.35 6.85 -3.95
CA CYS A 98 5.22 5.41 -3.80
C CYS A 98 4.69 4.96 -2.43
N GLN A 99 4.50 5.89 -1.50
CA GLN A 99 4.36 5.52 -0.09
C GLN A 99 3.00 4.92 0.27
N SER A 100 1.93 5.28 -0.41
CA SER A 100 0.64 4.59 -0.24
C SER A 100 0.76 3.09 -0.54
N GLY A 101 1.42 2.74 -1.64
CA GLY A 101 1.70 1.35 -1.98
C GLY A 101 2.66 0.67 -1.01
N GLN A 102 3.70 1.37 -0.54
CA GLN A 102 4.65 0.86 0.46
C GLN A 102 3.95 0.54 1.79
N VAL A 103 3.12 1.45 2.27
CA VAL A 103 2.36 1.28 3.52
C VAL A 103 1.38 0.11 3.41
N MET A 104 0.64 0.00 2.30
CA MET A 104 -0.28 -1.11 2.07
C MET A 104 0.46 -2.46 2.04
N ALA A 105 1.59 -2.53 1.36
CA ALA A 105 2.41 -3.75 1.29
C ALA A 105 3.00 -4.11 2.67
N ALA A 106 3.51 -3.13 3.41
CA ALA A 106 4.07 -3.33 4.75
C ALA A 106 3.00 -3.81 5.75
N ALA A 107 1.81 -3.22 5.73
CA ALA A 107 0.71 -3.63 6.60
C ALA A 107 0.25 -5.07 6.30
N ALA A 108 0.19 -5.45 5.03
CA ALA A 108 -0.11 -6.82 4.62
C ALA A 108 0.98 -7.81 5.07
N LEU A 109 2.24 -7.43 4.97
CA LEU A 109 3.37 -8.24 5.48
C LEU A 109 3.22 -8.49 6.98
N LEU A 110 3.01 -7.44 7.78
CA LEU A 110 2.89 -7.55 9.23
C LEU A 110 1.66 -8.34 9.69
N LYS A 111 0.58 -8.33 8.91
CA LYS A 111 -0.58 -9.18 9.16
C LYS A 111 -0.23 -10.67 8.99
N ARG A 112 0.59 -11.00 8.01
CA ARG A 112 1.01 -12.38 7.71
C ARG A 112 2.17 -12.83 8.59
N ILE A 113 3.16 -11.97 8.79
CA ILE A 113 4.37 -12.22 9.60
C ILE A 113 4.50 -11.05 10.60
N PRO A 114 3.98 -11.20 11.84
CA PRO A 114 3.95 -10.11 12.82
C PRO A 114 5.33 -9.59 13.26
N LYS A 115 6.37 -10.43 13.15
CA LYS A 115 7.76 -10.09 13.49
C LYS A 115 8.69 -10.53 12.36
N PRO A 116 8.68 -9.82 11.21
CA PRO A 116 9.46 -10.22 10.05
C PRO A 116 10.97 -10.04 10.30
N THR A 117 11.76 -10.94 9.74
CA THR A 117 13.21 -10.75 9.59
C THR A 117 13.50 -9.82 8.42
N ASP A 118 14.74 -9.34 8.29
CA ASP A 118 15.16 -8.56 7.13
C ASP A 118 14.94 -9.33 5.83
N ALA A 119 15.19 -10.64 5.82
CA ALA A 119 14.94 -11.49 4.65
C ALA A 119 13.45 -11.57 4.29
N ASP A 120 12.56 -11.65 5.28
CA ASP A 120 11.11 -11.63 5.06
C ASP A 120 10.67 -10.31 4.42
N ILE A 121 11.25 -9.20 4.90
CA ILE A 121 10.98 -7.86 4.36
C ILE A 121 11.47 -7.77 2.91
N ASP A 122 12.71 -8.18 2.65
CA ASP A 122 13.30 -8.13 1.31
C ASP A 122 12.51 -8.97 0.30
N ASN A 123 12.00 -10.12 0.73
CA ASN A 123 11.19 -10.99 -0.12
C ASN A 123 9.77 -10.46 -0.37
N ALA A 124 9.18 -9.77 0.60
CA ALA A 124 7.79 -9.31 0.53
C ALA A 124 7.65 -7.90 -0.06
N MET A 125 8.62 -7.02 0.20
CA MET A 125 8.58 -5.61 -0.19
C MET A 125 9.22 -5.40 -1.56
N SER A 126 8.54 -5.83 -2.62
CA SER A 126 8.97 -5.61 -4.00
C SER A 126 8.63 -4.22 -4.55
N ASN A 127 8.02 -3.36 -3.76
CA ASN A 127 7.67 -1.99 -4.13
C ASN A 127 8.91 -1.15 -4.42
N ILE A 128 8.86 -0.36 -5.50
CA ILE A 128 9.97 0.49 -5.93
C ILE A 128 9.83 1.89 -5.34
N CYS A 129 10.93 2.41 -4.78
CA CYS A 129 11.05 3.80 -4.34
C CYS A 129 12.17 4.50 -5.12
N ARG A 130 11.82 5.44 -5.98
CA ARG A 130 12.81 6.17 -6.80
C ARG A 130 13.75 7.04 -5.96
N CYS A 131 13.29 7.50 -4.80
CA CYS A 131 14.10 8.27 -3.84
C CYS A 131 15.03 7.37 -3.01
N GLY A 132 14.87 6.05 -3.07
CA GLY A 132 15.76 5.10 -2.39
C GLY A 132 15.58 5.04 -0.87
N THR A 133 14.39 5.31 -0.33
CA THR A 133 14.15 5.30 1.13
C THR A 133 14.04 3.89 1.73
N TYR A 134 14.59 2.87 1.09
CA TYR A 134 14.41 1.47 1.48
C TYR A 134 14.88 1.16 2.90
N GLN A 135 15.98 1.79 3.37
CA GLN A 135 16.46 1.59 4.74
C GLN A 135 15.44 2.10 5.76
N LYS A 136 14.87 3.29 5.54
CA LYS A 136 13.82 3.84 6.39
C LYS A 136 12.53 3.02 6.35
N ILE A 137 12.17 2.47 5.18
CA ILE A 137 11.03 1.56 5.03
C ILE A 137 11.23 0.31 5.88
N ARG A 138 12.40 -0.32 5.83
CA ARG A 138 12.76 -1.47 6.65
C ARG A 138 12.68 -1.15 8.14
N ASP A 139 13.29 -0.05 8.56
CA ASP A 139 13.24 0.42 9.94
C ASP A 139 11.79 0.71 10.39
N GLY A 140 10.99 1.32 9.51
CA GLY A 140 9.58 1.56 9.75
C GLY A 140 8.78 0.28 10.00
N ILE A 141 9.05 -0.77 9.25
CA ILE A 141 8.43 -2.08 9.45
C ILE A 141 8.84 -2.68 10.81
N HIS A 142 10.12 -2.62 11.15
CA HIS A 142 10.60 -3.12 12.46
C HIS A 142 10.03 -2.31 13.63
N VAL A 143 9.87 -1.00 13.50
CA VAL A 143 9.21 -0.17 14.53
C VAL A 143 7.72 -0.50 14.63
N ALA A 144 7.03 -0.62 13.51
CA ALA A 144 5.61 -0.96 13.47
C ALA A 144 5.32 -2.34 14.09
N SER A 145 6.24 -3.29 13.93
CA SER A 145 6.13 -4.64 14.52
C SER A 145 6.51 -4.69 16.01
N GLY A 146 7.04 -3.60 16.57
CA GLY A 146 7.55 -3.55 17.93
C GLY A 146 8.93 -4.20 18.13
N GLN A 147 9.62 -4.62 17.07
CA GLN A 147 10.94 -5.24 17.13
C GLN A 147 12.07 -4.26 17.41
N LYS A 148 11.91 -2.99 16.97
CA LYS A 148 12.83 -1.89 17.24
C LYS A 148 12.11 -0.73 17.90
N LYS A 149 12.80 -0.03 18.80
CA LYS A 149 12.35 1.23 19.35
C LYS A 149 12.90 2.39 18.51
N LEU A 150 12.17 3.49 18.43
CA LEU A 150 12.61 4.71 17.73
C LEU A 150 13.99 5.18 18.18
N ALA A 151 14.30 5.05 19.49
CA ALA A 151 15.60 5.45 20.06
C ALA A 151 16.77 4.57 19.58
N GLU A 152 16.50 3.34 19.10
CA GLU A 152 17.51 2.39 18.60
C GLU A 152 17.86 2.61 17.13
N ILE A 153 17.01 3.35 16.42
CA ILE A 153 17.25 3.72 15.03
C ILE A 153 18.10 4.98 15.07
N GLY A 154 19.38 4.84 14.73
CA GLY A 154 20.28 5.98 14.63
C GLY A 154 19.63 7.08 13.79
N ARG A 155 19.59 8.31 14.30
CA ARG A 155 19.18 9.46 13.50
C ARG A 155 20.06 9.45 12.27
N ALA A 156 19.46 9.31 11.09
CA ALA A 156 20.19 9.44 9.85
C ALA A 156 21.00 10.73 9.96
N HIS A 157 22.30 10.60 9.83
CA HIS A 157 23.17 11.77 9.88
C HIS A 157 22.70 12.73 8.80
N VAL A 158 22.33 13.92 9.24
CA VAL A 158 22.06 15.08 8.37
C VAL A 158 23.36 15.52 7.75
#